data_b5c2c43bdde7e7925d2b7a7dc089926e
#
_entry.id   b5c2c43bdde7e7925d2b7a7dc089926e
#
_cell.length_a   1.000
_cell.length_b   1.000
_cell.length_c   1.000
_cell.angle_alpha   90.00
_cell.angle_beta   90.00
_cell.angle_gamma   90.00
#
_symmetry.space_group_name_H-M   'P 1'
#
loop_
_entity.id
_entity.type
_entity.pdbx_description
1 polymer ?
#
loop_
_entity_poly.entity_id
_entity_poly.type
_entity_poly.pdbx_seq_one_letter_code
_entity_poly.pdbx_strand_id
1 'polypeptide(L)'
;MAANRAFHAGFLLISPPIRHNSTCIRCIIYIKHKGKVFLEDRMKRIICVLLVTVLIVSMLLSCSIPLRNSGEEKQRIVVQLDQDYWLASVGKMLKEHFPDVEFDFVISRGGAQYLNDAALNDDLADIIIDASSWTQTSSSDDDYDINPRDYLYDFSCTDITNMFYKVYLDGFTNEDGSVNWLPGAASVEGILANTAVFEKYGIELPHDYVTFVEACNKFSEYGIRGFATDYKYDYTDSYMLQAWSIPLLQSTEGRTWRYEAMDGKIDYIPDELGVKLFSRLGQILKDTDAQADDTKRGYSSIFQDFVSGKIAMIRQSTNIAEYQDEGMNNLILLPYFGETDNDNWYFSTPGYSIAMNGKLKGAGKKEELALDIVRYMFGSDVMNAMADRIQSVVVYNKDVNVDVQDIFSNLIPYIESNHMYTYIRNDSVCRASCAAVQKMLAGDVDAK
;
A
#
# COMPACT_ATOMS: atom_id res chain seq x y z
N MET A 1 -5.74 37.94 -32.24
CA MET A 1 -4.51 38.74 -32.38
C MET A 1 -3.37 37.84 -31.94
N ALA A 2 -2.74 37.31 -32.90
CA ALA A 2 -1.37 37.44 -33.38
C ALA A 2 -0.38 36.74 -32.43
N ALA A 3 0.18 35.67 -32.82
CA ALA A 3 1.05 35.26 -33.91
C ALA A 3 2.50 35.02 -33.44
N ASN A 4 3.01 33.86 -33.82
CA ASN A 4 4.32 33.61 -34.40
C ASN A 4 5.48 33.30 -33.41
N ARG A 5 6.42 32.45 -33.70
CA ARG A 5 6.90 31.76 -34.95
C ARG A 5 7.79 30.56 -34.53
N ALA A 6 7.83 29.61 -35.40
CA ALA A 6 8.75 28.49 -35.44
C ALA A 6 10.23 28.94 -35.61
N PHE A 7 11.17 28.10 -35.15
CA PHE A 7 12.51 28.03 -35.75
C PHE A 7 12.94 26.56 -35.85
N HIS A 8 13.06 26.14 -37.09
CA HIS A 8 13.79 24.94 -37.52
C HIS A 8 15.29 25.24 -37.47
N ALA A 9 16.08 24.35 -36.97
CA ALA A 9 17.48 24.23 -37.37
C ALA A 9 17.86 22.73 -37.37
N GLY A 10 17.97 22.21 -38.57
CA GLY A 10 18.52 20.88 -38.81
C GLY A 10 20.04 20.91 -38.61
N PHE A 11 20.56 19.85 -38.05
CA PHE A 11 21.98 19.51 -38.11
C PHE A 11 22.14 18.17 -38.79
N LEU A 12 22.63 18.23 -40.02
CA LEU A 12 23.21 17.11 -40.75
C LEU A 12 24.57 16.78 -40.12
N LEU A 13 24.70 15.57 -39.62
CA LEU A 13 26.01 14.99 -39.31
C LEU A 13 26.39 14.02 -40.41
N ILE A 14 27.38 14.47 -41.17
CA ILE A 14 28.06 13.70 -42.20
C ILE A 14 29.06 12.78 -41.53
N SER A 15 28.92 11.48 -41.75
CA SER A 15 29.91 10.47 -41.36
C SER A 15 30.97 10.34 -42.45
N PRO A 16 32.27 10.31 -42.13
CA PRO A 16 33.30 10.02 -43.14
C PRO A 16 33.48 8.52 -43.39
N PRO A 17 33.89 8.11 -44.58
CA PRO A 17 33.99 6.71 -44.94
C PRO A 17 35.26 6.06 -44.39
N ILE A 18 35.10 4.84 -43.88
CA ILE A 18 36.20 3.99 -43.45
C ILE A 18 36.91 3.44 -44.72
N ARG A 19 38.14 3.85 -44.94
CA ARG A 19 39.02 3.27 -45.92
C ARG A 19 39.58 1.94 -45.41
N HIS A 20 39.31 0.87 -46.13
CA HIS A 20 40.05 -0.36 -46.05
C HIS A 20 41.49 -0.18 -46.60
N ASN A 21 42.45 -0.37 -45.74
CA ASN A 21 43.84 -0.56 -46.15
C ASN A 21 44.17 -2.07 -46.16
N SER A 22 44.03 -2.66 -47.34
CA SER A 22 44.61 -3.94 -47.69
C SER A 22 45.98 -3.67 -48.29
N THR A 23 47.02 -3.65 -47.50
CA THR A 23 48.38 -3.79 -48.02
C THR A 23 49.30 -4.24 -46.90
N CYS A 24 49.87 -5.35 -47.10
CA CYS A 24 51.15 -5.82 -46.59
C CYS A 24 51.10 -7.27 -46.10
N ILE A 25 51.22 -8.20 -46.98
CA ILE A 25 52.15 -9.34 -46.81
C ILE A 25 52.50 -9.81 -48.19
N ARG A 26 53.39 -9.09 -48.82
CA ARG A 26 54.31 -9.59 -49.89
C ARG A 26 55.68 -9.09 -49.54
N CYS A 27 56.34 -9.80 -48.71
CA CYS A 27 57.80 -9.68 -48.63
C CYS A 27 58.40 -11.04 -48.31
N ILE A 28 59.05 -11.50 -49.34
CA ILE A 28 60.34 -12.09 -49.33
C ILE A 28 60.45 -13.58 -49.05
N ILE A 29 60.53 -14.31 -50.09
CA ILE A 29 61.52 -15.45 -50.14
C ILE A 29 62.23 -15.38 -51.48
N TYR A 30 63.39 -14.76 -51.44
CA TYR A 30 64.41 -14.96 -52.44
C TYR A 30 65.72 -15.11 -51.71
N ILE A 31 66.10 -16.36 -51.38
CA ILE A 31 67.46 -16.68 -50.96
C ILE A 31 67.99 -17.82 -51.82
N LYS A 32 69.06 -17.44 -52.45
CA LYS A 32 69.88 -18.21 -53.38
C LYS A 32 70.44 -19.51 -52.85
N HIS A 33 70.43 -20.56 -53.69
CA HIS A 33 71.09 -21.82 -53.53
C HIS A 33 72.58 -21.71 -53.29
N LYS A 34 73.11 -22.44 -52.34
CA LYS A 34 74.08 -23.52 -52.36
C LYS A 34 74.77 -23.74 -51.00
N GLY A 35 74.64 -24.92 -50.49
CA GLY A 35 75.58 -25.48 -49.53
C GLY A 35 75.12 -25.64 -48.09
N LYS A 36 74.80 -26.85 -47.73
CA LYS A 36 74.67 -27.51 -46.41
C LYS A 36 73.27 -28.06 -46.06
N VAL A 37 73.02 -29.15 -46.75
CA VAL A 37 71.73 -29.87 -46.65
C VAL A 37 71.53 -30.68 -45.34
N PHE A 38 72.44 -30.68 -44.38
CA PHE A 38 72.39 -31.60 -43.25
C PHE A 38 72.16 -30.90 -41.87
N LEU A 39 72.36 -29.60 -41.78
CA LEU A 39 72.07 -28.84 -40.51
C LEU A 39 70.71 -28.13 -40.50
N GLU A 40 70.19 -27.86 -41.68
CA GLU A 40 68.95 -27.16 -41.89
C GLU A 40 67.70 -27.94 -41.46
N ASP A 41 67.75 -29.26 -41.64
CA ASP A 41 66.58 -30.10 -41.32
C ASP A 41 66.36 -30.27 -39.78
N ARG A 42 67.48 -30.31 -39.03
CA ARG A 42 67.44 -30.37 -37.59
C ARG A 42 66.97 -28.99 -36.98
N MET A 43 67.45 -27.88 -37.53
CA MET A 43 67.06 -26.55 -37.11
C MET A 43 65.58 -26.28 -37.44
N LYS A 44 65.11 -26.65 -38.60
CA LYS A 44 63.71 -26.55 -39.00
C LYS A 44 62.79 -27.35 -38.08
N ARG A 45 63.19 -28.59 -37.72
CA ARG A 45 62.46 -29.42 -36.73
C ARG A 45 62.43 -28.77 -35.31
N ILE A 46 63.59 -28.21 -34.89
CA ILE A 46 63.66 -27.53 -33.58
C ILE A 46 62.82 -26.24 -33.56
N ILE A 47 62.83 -25.47 -34.68
CA ILE A 47 61.99 -24.27 -34.79
C ILE A 47 60.51 -24.61 -34.87
N CYS A 48 60.12 -25.66 -35.60
CA CYS A 48 58.76 -26.15 -35.62
C CYS A 48 58.27 -26.65 -34.25
N VAL A 49 59.14 -27.39 -33.55
CA VAL A 49 58.81 -27.84 -32.17
C VAL A 49 58.70 -26.68 -31.20
N LEU A 50 59.60 -25.68 -31.31
CA LEU A 50 59.51 -24.45 -30.51
C LEU A 50 58.24 -23.62 -30.83
N LEU A 51 57.86 -23.50 -32.10
CA LEU A 51 56.65 -22.81 -32.49
C LEU A 51 55.39 -23.56 -32.06
N VAL A 52 55.38 -24.88 -32.11
CA VAL A 52 54.29 -25.72 -31.61
C VAL A 52 54.21 -25.65 -30.08
N THR A 53 55.35 -25.67 -29.39
CA THR A 53 55.33 -25.51 -27.92
C THR A 53 54.92 -24.10 -27.50
N VAL A 54 55.30 -23.03 -28.19
CA VAL A 54 54.83 -21.66 -27.94
C VAL A 54 53.35 -21.56 -28.25
N LEU A 55 52.84 -22.20 -29.28
CA LEU A 55 51.39 -22.27 -29.59
C LEU A 55 50.61 -23.05 -28.51
N ILE A 56 51.16 -24.18 -28.06
CA ILE A 56 50.53 -24.96 -26.97
C ILE A 56 50.58 -24.21 -25.65
N VAL A 57 51.69 -23.53 -25.33
CA VAL A 57 51.81 -22.71 -24.12
C VAL A 57 50.92 -21.49 -24.21
N SER A 58 50.76 -20.87 -25.38
CA SER A 58 49.80 -19.76 -25.55
C SER A 58 48.34 -20.24 -25.50
N MET A 59 48.02 -21.44 -25.96
CA MET A 59 46.71 -22.06 -25.78
C MET A 59 46.47 -22.46 -24.32
N LEU A 60 47.48 -22.96 -23.62
CA LEU A 60 47.35 -23.30 -22.19
C LEU A 60 47.32 -22.04 -21.29
N LEU A 61 47.97 -20.95 -21.68
CA LEU A 61 47.87 -19.65 -21.00
C LEU A 61 46.56 -18.93 -21.32
N SER A 62 45.94 -19.15 -22.45
CA SER A 62 44.59 -18.64 -22.74
C SER A 62 43.48 -19.41 -22.00
N CYS A 63 43.75 -20.67 -21.59
CA CYS A 63 42.86 -21.44 -20.72
C CYS A 63 43.01 -21.13 -19.22
N SER A 64 44.01 -20.35 -18.81
CA SER A 64 44.26 -19.95 -17.43
C SER A 64 44.07 -18.43 -17.17
N ILE A 65 43.44 -17.70 -18.10
CA ILE A 65 42.74 -16.51 -17.73
C ILE A 65 41.60 -17.04 -16.86
N PRO A 66 41.53 -16.72 -15.55
CA PRO A 66 40.33 -17.00 -14.82
C PRO A 66 39.25 -16.32 -15.66
N LEU A 67 38.35 -17.11 -16.22
CA LEU A 67 37.07 -16.59 -16.67
C LEU A 67 36.64 -15.73 -15.52
N ARG A 68 36.76 -14.42 -15.69
CA ARG A 68 36.12 -13.44 -14.84
C ARG A 68 34.73 -14.00 -14.71
N ASN A 69 34.37 -14.51 -13.54
CA ASN A 69 33.07 -15.07 -13.29
C ASN A 69 32.12 -14.24 -14.13
N SER A 70 31.52 -14.88 -15.14
CA SER A 70 30.36 -14.32 -15.77
C SER A 70 29.47 -14.05 -14.59
N GLY A 71 29.40 -12.79 -14.14
CA GLY A 71 28.67 -12.45 -12.95
C GLY A 71 27.34 -13.16 -13.09
N GLU A 72 26.95 -13.94 -12.11
CA GLU A 72 25.61 -14.50 -12.08
C GLU A 72 24.72 -13.35 -12.47
N GLU A 73 23.97 -13.53 -13.55
CA GLU A 73 23.08 -12.49 -14.07
C GLU A 73 22.18 -12.11 -12.89
N LYS A 74 22.28 -10.85 -12.45
CA LYS A 74 21.54 -10.40 -11.28
C LYS A 74 20.07 -10.73 -11.51
N GLN A 75 19.43 -11.31 -10.53
CA GLN A 75 18.00 -11.55 -10.64
C GLN A 75 17.28 -10.20 -10.70
N ARG A 76 16.41 -10.06 -11.69
CA ARG A 76 15.61 -8.85 -11.88
C ARG A 76 14.27 -9.00 -11.19
N ILE A 77 13.91 -8.02 -10.37
CA ILE A 77 12.62 -7.90 -9.68
C ILE A 77 11.99 -6.56 -10.07
N VAL A 78 10.78 -6.62 -10.57
CA VAL A 78 9.97 -5.46 -10.91
C VAL A 78 9.08 -5.13 -9.71
N VAL A 79 9.19 -3.90 -9.19
CA VAL A 79 8.39 -3.42 -8.06
C VAL A 79 7.53 -2.25 -8.53
N GLN A 80 6.22 -2.43 -8.47
CA GLN A 80 5.27 -1.34 -8.72
C GLN A 80 5.01 -0.57 -7.43
N LEU A 81 5.01 0.76 -7.56
CA LEU A 81 4.71 1.71 -6.49
C LEU A 81 3.52 2.58 -6.93
N ASP A 82 2.54 2.76 -6.07
CA ASP A 82 1.42 3.68 -6.32
C ASP A 82 1.81 5.16 -6.19
N GLN A 83 2.89 5.45 -5.48
CA GLN A 83 3.39 6.79 -5.23
C GLN A 83 4.90 6.89 -5.43
N ASP A 84 5.36 8.03 -5.95
CA ASP A 84 6.79 8.29 -6.22
C ASP A 84 7.63 8.48 -4.94
N TYR A 85 7.01 8.88 -3.84
CA TYR A 85 7.73 9.02 -2.57
C TYR A 85 8.23 7.68 -2.02
N TRP A 86 7.61 6.55 -2.36
CA TRP A 86 8.10 5.23 -1.97
C TRP A 86 9.45 4.89 -2.60
N LEU A 87 9.75 5.47 -3.78
CA LEU A 87 11.04 5.25 -4.44
C LEU A 87 12.22 5.80 -3.62
N ALA A 88 12.03 6.97 -3.01
CA ALA A 88 13.08 7.62 -2.22
C ALA A 88 13.34 6.91 -0.88
N SER A 89 12.34 6.26 -0.30
CA SER A 89 12.43 5.51 0.96
C SER A 89 12.62 4.02 0.70
N VAL A 90 11.55 3.31 0.42
CA VAL A 90 11.56 1.84 0.25
C VAL A 90 12.47 1.40 -0.88
N GLY A 91 12.43 2.06 -2.05
CA GLY A 91 13.27 1.71 -3.18
C GLY A 91 14.77 1.83 -2.89
N LYS A 92 15.17 2.82 -2.08
CA LYS A 92 16.55 2.95 -1.60
C LYS A 92 16.92 1.82 -0.67
N MET A 93 16.09 1.53 0.33
CA MET A 93 16.33 0.48 1.33
C MET A 93 16.43 -0.91 0.66
N LEU A 94 15.58 -1.21 -0.31
CA LEU A 94 15.65 -2.45 -1.08
C LEU A 94 16.98 -2.60 -1.82
N LYS A 95 17.44 -1.55 -2.51
CA LYS A 95 18.73 -1.57 -3.22
C LYS A 95 19.94 -1.73 -2.28
N GLU A 96 19.87 -1.15 -1.09
CA GLU A 96 20.92 -1.25 -0.08
C GLU A 96 20.96 -2.64 0.57
N HIS A 97 19.78 -3.23 0.83
CA HIS A 97 19.69 -4.54 1.48
C HIS A 97 19.96 -5.71 0.51
N PHE A 98 19.56 -5.58 -0.77
CA PHE A 98 19.74 -6.59 -1.81
C PHE A 98 20.65 -6.09 -2.94
N PRO A 99 21.96 -5.90 -2.70
CA PRO A 99 22.88 -5.29 -3.68
C PRO A 99 23.08 -6.13 -4.94
N ASP A 100 22.79 -7.43 -4.85
CA ASP A 100 22.92 -8.39 -5.98
C ASP A 100 21.64 -8.54 -6.79
N VAL A 101 20.57 -7.80 -6.45
CA VAL A 101 19.30 -7.77 -7.18
C VAL A 101 19.25 -6.54 -8.07
N GLU A 102 18.75 -6.72 -9.30
CA GLU A 102 18.41 -5.62 -10.20
C GLU A 102 16.94 -5.25 -9.98
N PHE A 103 16.70 -4.09 -9.37
CA PHE A 103 15.36 -3.58 -9.14
C PHE A 103 14.93 -2.62 -10.24
N ASP A 104 13.81 -2.93 -10.89
CA ASP A 104 13.06 -2.02 -11.73
C ASP A 104 11.85 -1.49 -10.98
N PHE A 105 11.74 -0.19 -10.84
CA PHE A 105 10.62 0.45 -10.17
C PHE A 105 9.68 1.07 -11.19
N VAL A 106 8.41 0.68 -11.14
CA VAL A 106 7.33 1.23 -11.96
C VAL A 106 6.42 2.04 -11.06
N ILE A 107 6.24 3.31 -11.39
CA ILE A 107 5.32 4.18 -10.65
C ILE A 107 4.01 4.24 -11.42
N SER A 108 2.94 3.74 -10.83
CA SER A 108 1.61 3.75 -11.40
C SER A 108 0.64 4.50 -10.50
N ARG A 109 0.02 5.53 -11.04
CA ARG A 109 -1.04 6.30 -10.37
C ARG A 109 -2.44 5.94 -10.86
N GLY A 110 -2.53 4.90 -11.69
CA GLY A 110 -3.79 4.50 -12.35
C GLY A 110 -4.72 3.63 -11.48
N GLY A 111 -4.32 3.27 -10.25
CA GLY A 111 -5.13 2.44 -9.37
C GLY A 111 -5.53 1.10 -10.02
N ALA A 112 -6.77 0.66 -9.76
CA ALA A 112 -7.30 -0.63 -10.24
C ALA A 112 -7.27 -0.77 -11.77
N GLN A 113 -7.54 0.30 -12.52
CA GLN A 113 -7.53 0.25 -13.99
C GLN A 113 -6.15 -0.11 -14.53
N TYR A 114 -5.08 0.51 -14.00
CA TYR A 114 -3.71 0.15 -14.41
C TYR A 114 -3.39 -1.32 -14.11
N LEU A 115 -3.80 -1.81 -12.94
CA LEU A 115 -3.58 -3.21 -12.56
C LEU A 115 -4.36 -4.18 -13.45
N ASN A 116 -5.59 -3.83 -13.84
CA ASN A 116 -6.38 -4.60 -14.80
C ASN A 116 -5.66 -4.69 -16.16
N ASP A 117 -5.22 -3.54 -16.68
CA ASP A 117 -4.52 -3.49 -17.96
C ASP A 117 -3.20 -4.28 -17.90
N ALA A 118 -2.42 -4.15 -16.83
CA ALA A 118 -1.17 -4.88 -16.64
C ALA A 118 -1.40 -6.39 -16.54
N ALA A 119 -2.45 -6.83 -15.84
CA ALA A 119 -2.81 -8.24 -15.71
C ALA A 119 -3.20 -8.85 -17.07
N LEU A 120 -4.05 -8.16 -17.83
CA LEU A 120 -4.49 -8.61 -19.16
C LEU A 120 -3.36 -8.66 -20.18
N ASN A 121 -2.41 -7.73 -20.09
CA ASN A 121 -1.27 -7.66 -21.00
C ASN A 121 -0.08 -8.50 -20.54
N ASP A 122 -0.23 -9.28 -19.46
CA ASP A 122 0.84 -10.11 -18.92
C ASP A 122 2.06 -9.32 -18.40
N ASP A 123 1.85 -8.07 -18.01
CA ASP A 123 2.87 -7.08 -17.60
C ASP A 123 2.74 -6.66 -16.12
N LEU A 124 2.11 -7.52 -15.32
CA LEU A 124 1.99 -7.28 -13.88
C LEU A 124 3.38 -7.36 -13.21
N ALA A 125 3.72 -6.37 -12.40
CA ALA A 125 4.97 -6.35 -11.65
C ALA A 125 5.12 -7.56 -10.72
N ASP A 126 6.36 -7.93 -10.37
CA ASP A 126 6.62 -9.04 -9.45
C ASP A 126 6.09 -8.75 -8.04
N ILE A 127 6.28 -7.52 -7.56
CA ILE A 127 5.78 -7.03 -6.25
C ILE A 127 5.00 -5.74 -6.49
N ILE A 128 3.87 -5.62 -5.83
CA ILE A 128 2.95 -4.50 -5.99
C ILE A 128 2.74 -3.86 -4.62
N ILE A 129 2.98 -2.54 -4.52
CA ILE A 129 2.65 -1.71 -3.36
C ILE A 129 1.54 -0.77 -3.80
N ASP A 130 0.37 -0.89 -3.17
CA ASP A 130 -0.80 -0.07 -3.50
C ASP A 130 -1.58 0.28 -2.22
N ALA A 131 -2.03 1.53 -2.13
CA ALA A 131 -2.80 2.01 -0.99
C ALA A 131 -4.21 1.44 -0.93
N SER A 132 -4.77 1.06 -2.08
CA SER A 132 -6.20 0.73 -2.19
C SER A 132 -6.51 -0.77 -2.19
N SER A 133 -5.51 -1.66 -2.25
CA SER A 133 -5.67 -3.07 -2.60
C SER A 133 -6.51 -3.26 -3.88
N TRP A 134 -5.96 -3.91 -4.84
CA TRP A 134 -6.69 -4.19 -6.09
C TRP A 134 -7.84 -5.15 -5.81
N THR A 135 -9.05 -4.61 -5.73
CA THR A 135 -10.28 -5.38 -5.58
C THR A 135 -11.05 -5.38 -6.90
N GLN A 136 -11.90 -6.36 -7.09
CA GLN A 136 -12.82 -6.36 -8.24
C GLN A 136 -13.74 -5.12 -8.11
N THR A 137 -13.43 -4.09 -8.88
CA THR A 137 -14.34 -2.96 -8.99
C THR A 137 -15.38 -3.30 -10.04
N SER A 138 -16.60 -3.57 -9.61
CA SER A 138 -17.76 -3.49 -10.47
C SER A 138 -18.07 -2.02 -10.78
N SER A 139 -17.13 -1.32 -11.43
CA SER A 139 -17.49 -0.04 -12.02
C SER A 139 -18.29 -0.35 -13.27
N SER A 140 -19.52 0.12 -13.32
CA SER A 140 -20.49 -0.10 -14.39
C SER A 140 -20.06 0.43 -15.77
N ASP A 141 -18.87 0.97 -15.89
CA ASP A 141 -18.34 1.59 -17.10
C ASP A 141 -17.10 0.88 -17.68
N ASP A 142 -16.50 -0.07 -16.95
CA ASP A 142 -15.32 -0.80 -17.45
C ASP A 142 -15.71 -2.27 -17.71
N ASP A 143 -15.68 -2.68 -18.97
CA ASP A 143 -15.92 -4.04 -19.49
C ASP A 143 -14.86 -5.10 -19.04
N TYR A 144 -14.20 -4.90 -17.91
CA TYR A 144 -13.18 -5.83 -17.42
C TYR A 144 -13.83 -6.89 -16.51
N ASP A 145 -14.09 -8.06 -17.07
CA ASP A 145 -14.42 -9.28 -16.29
C ASP A 145 -13.13 -9.91 -15.75
N ILE A 146 -12.45 -9.20 -14.82
CA ILE A 146 -11.21 -9.66 -14.21
C ILE A 146 -11.45 -9.91 -12.72
N ASN A 147 -11.11 -11.12 -12.28
CA ASN A 147 -10.92 -11.39 -10.86
C ASN A 147 -9.45 -11.21 -10.50
N PRO A 148 -9.06 -10.15 -9.74
CA PRO A 148 -7.67 -9.91 -9.36
C PRO A 148 -6.97 -11.09 -8.69
N ARG A 149 -7.71 -11.94 -7.98
CA ARG A 149 -7.19 -13.12 -7.27
C ARG A 149 -6.55 -14.13 -8.22
N ASP A 150 -7.00 -14.20 -9.48
CA ASP A 150 -6.45 -15.13 -10.47
C ASP A 150 -5.02 -14.76 -10.90
N TYR A 151 -4.63 -13.52 -10.66
CA TYR A 151 -3.33 -12.95 -11.05
C TYR A 151 -2.37 -12.76 -9.89
N LEU A 152 -2.85 -12.87 -8.65
CA LEU A 152 -2.06 -12.60 -7.46
C LEU A 152 -1.60 -13.87 -6.74
N TYR A 153 -0.45 -13.77 -6.10
CA TYR A 153 0.11 -14.83 -5.28
C TYR A 153 -0.74 -15.04 -4.01
N ASP A 154 -0.96 -16.28 -3.63
CA ASP A 154 -1.64 -16.63 -2.38
C ASP A 154 -0.61 -16.88 -1.28
N PHE A 155 -0.56 -15.98 -0.31
CA PHE A 155 0.34 -16.07 0.84
C PHE A 155 -0.16 -17.00 1.96
N SER A 156 -1.40 -17.52 1.90
CA SER A 156 -2.00 -18.31 2.98
C SER A 156 -1.18 -19.56 3.37
N CYS A 157 -0.41 -20.09 2.40
CA CYS A 157 0.48 -21.24 2.61
C CYS A 157 1.91 -20.86 2.98
N THR A 158 2.21 -19.58 3.21
CA THR A 158 3.54 -19.09 3.58
C THR A 158 3.63 -18.76 5.06
N ASP A 159 4.84 -18.70 5.60
CA ASP A 159 5.08 -18.26 6.97
C ASP A 159 4.96 -16.73 7.16
N ILE A 160 4.89 -15.96 6.07
CA ILE A 160 4.75 -14.50 6.11
C ILE A 160 3.47 -14.09 6.84
N THR A 161 2.37 -14.82 6.65
CA THR A 161 1.10 -14.53 7.33
C THR A 161 1.18 -14.60 8.85
N ASN A 162 2.15 -15.36 9.39
CA ASN A 162 2.37 -15.44 10.84
C ASN A 162 2.98 -14.16 11.44
N MET A 163 3.50 -13.28 10.62
CA MET A 163 4.06 -11.98 11.07
C MET A 163 2.98 -11.00 11.53
N PHE A 164 1.73 -11.19 11.10
CA PHE A 164 0.64 -10.23 11.32
C PHE A 164 -0.21 -10.55 12.53
N TYR A 165 -0.80 -9.52 13.12
CA TYR A 165 -1.92 -9.70 14.03
C TYR A 165 -3.12 -10.27 13.25
N LYS A 166 -3.78 -11.26 13.85
CA LYS A 166 -4.91 -11.94 13.19
C LYS A 166 -6.00 -10.97 12.74
N VAL A 167 -6.31 -9.99 13.57
CA VAL A 167 -7.36 -8.99 13.31
C VAL A 167 -7.16 -8.25 11.98
N TYR A 168 -5.92 -7.93 11.68
CA TYR A 168 -5.62 -7.23 10.43
C TYR A 168 -5.59 -8.18 9.24
N LEU A 169 -5.02 -9.37 9.43
CA LEU A 169 -4.99 -10.38 8.39
C LEU A 169 -6.39 -10.86 8.02
N ASP A 170 -7.30 -10.99 9.00
CA ASP A 170 -8.71 -11.35 8.76
C ASP A 170 -9.40 -10.35 7.80
N GLY A 171 -8.99 -9.08 7.84
CA GLY A 171 -9.47 -8.06 6.91
C GLY A 171 -9.04 -8.27 5.46
N PHE A 172 -8.02 -9.08 5.24
CA PHE A 172 -7.41 -9.39 3.94
C PHE A 172 -7.55 -10.87 3.56
N THR A 173 -8.21 -11.66 4.41
CA THR A 173 -8.46 -13.09 4.17
C THR A 173 -9.77 -13.24 3.41
N ASN A 174 -9.71 -13.90 2.29
CA ASN A 174 -10.88 -14.20 1.46
C ASN A 174 -11.73 -15.33 2.09
N GLU A 175 -12.95 -15.52 1.57
CA GLU A 175 -13.88 -16.55 2.05
C GLU A 175 -13.29 -17.97 2.00
N ASP A 176 -12.49 -18.27 0.97
CA ASP A 176 -11.79 -19.55 0.79
C ASP A 176 -10.53 -19.71 1.66
N GLY A 177 -10.20 -18.71 2.46
CA GLY A 177 -9.01 -18.68 3.30
C GLY A 177 -7.74 -18.20 2.59
N SER A 178 -7.78 -17.86 1.29
CA SER A 178 -6.63 -17.30 0.59
C SER A 178 -6.32 -15.87 1.03
N VAL A 179 -5.05 -15.47 0.93
CA VAL A 179 -4.56 -14.14 1.27
C VAL A 179 -3.71 -13.63 0.10
N ASN A 180 -4.25 -12.71 -0.67
CA ASN A 180 -3.57 -12.18 -1.85
C ASN A 180 -2.91 -10.80 -1.61
N TRP A 181 -3.37 -10.09 -0.59
CA TRP A 181 -2.79 -8.84 -0.13
C TRP A 181 -2.34 -8.97 1.32
N LEU A 182 -1.19 -8.41 1.62
CA LEU A 182 -0.67 -8.32 2.97
C LEU A 182 -0.82 -6.89 3.47
N PRO A 183 -1.41 -6.69 4.67
CA PRO A 183 -1.62 -5.35 5.21
C PRO A 183 -0.29 -4.72 5.63
N GLY A 184 -0.03 -3.51 5.16
CA GLY A 184 1.10 -2.71 5.60
C GLY A 184 0.79 -1.91 6.88
N ALA A 185 1.23 -0.66 6.94
CA ALA A 185 0.82 0.25 8.00
C ALA A 185 -0.57 0.80 7.73
N ALA A 186 -1.30 1.13 8.79
CA ALA A 186 -2.64 1.72 8.68
C ALA A 186 -2.81 2.96 9.53
N SER A 187 -3.68 3.84 9.09
CA SER A 187 -4.29 4.81 9.99
C SER A 187 -5.44 4.16 10.75
N VAL A 188 -5.53 4.49 12.03
CA VAL A 188 -6.63 4.09 12.88
C VAL A 188 -7.52 5.30 13.12
N GLU A 189 -8.81 5.08 13.01
CA GLU A 189 -9.82 6.11 13.16
C GLU A 189 -10.70 5.80 14.37
N GLY A 190 -11.08 6.86 15.06
CA GLY A 190 -11.95 6.81 16.20
C GLY A 190 -12.56 8.18 16.48
N ILE A 191 -12.87 8.42 17.73
CA ILE A 191 -13.44 9.65 18.23
C ILE A 191 -12.36 10.40 18.99
N LEU A 192 -11.84 11.48 18.42
CA LEU A 192 -10.89 12.36 19.09
C LEU A 192 -11.61 13.25 20.10
N ALA A 193 -11.25 13.16 21.36
CA ALA A 193 -11.79 13.96 22.44
C ALA A 193 -10.77 14.99 22.93
N ASN A 194 -11.23 16.21 23.21
CA ASN A 194 -10.45 17.26 23.85
C ASN A 194 -10.63 17.16 25.36
N THR A 195 -9.70 16.52 26.07
CA THR A 195 -9.82 16.26 27.52
C THR A 195 -9.87 17.53 28.34
N ALA A 196 -9.26 18.64 27.90
CA ALA A 196 -9.36 19.93 28.59
C ALA A 196 -10.79 20.49 28.56
N VAL A 197 -11.57 20.20 27.53
CA VAL A 197 -13.00 20.59 27.48
C VAL A 197 -13.81 19.73 28.45
N PHE A 198 -13.55 18.44 28.53
CA PHE A 198 -14.18 17.54 29.49
C PHE A 198 -13.88 17.96 30.93
N GLU A 199 -12.62 18.21 31.26
CA GLU A 199 -12.20 18.66 32.58
C GLU A 199 -12.83 20.01 32.96
N LYS A 200 -12.87 20.97 32.03
CA LYS A 200 -13.43 22.30 32.25
C LYS A 200 -14.89 22.26 32.68
N TYR A 201 -15.66 21.33 32.14
CA TYR A 201 -17.10 21.22 32.43
C TYR A 201 -17.41 20.09 33.42
N GLY A 202 -16.41 19.38 33.93
CA GLY A 202 -16.58 18.28 34.90
C GLY A 202 -17.36 17.10 34.31
N ILE A 203 -17.20 16.85 33.00
CA ILE A 203 -17.83 15.73 32.29
C ILE A 203 -16.80 14.61 32.16
N GLU A 204 -17.17 13.40 32.49
CA GLU A 204 -16.30 12.21 32.35
C GLU A 204 -16.18 11.79 30.90
N LEU A 205 -15.01 11.25 30.52
CA LEU A 205 -14.81 10.67 29.20
C LEU A 205 -15.73 9.46 29.01
N PRO A 206 -16.39 9.33 27.85
CA PRO A 206 -17.25 8.20 27.58
C PRO A 206 -16.45 6.90 27.41
N HIS A 207 -17.04 5.79 27.81
CA HIS A 207 -16.46 4.44 27.69
C HIS A 207 -17.39 3.43 27.00
N ASP A 208 -18.67 3.77 26.82
CA ASP A 208 -19.67 3.04 26.07
C ASP A 208 -20.63 4.01 25.37
N TYR A 209 -21.57 3.47 24.59
CA TYR A 209 -22.53 4.30 23.85
C TYR A 209 -23.44 5.13 24.74
N VAL A 210 -23.87 4.59 25.88
CA VAL A 210 -24.74 5.29 26.81
C VAL A 210 -24.04 6.51 27.39
N THR A 211 -22.83 6.34 27.89
CA THR A 211 -22.01 7.42 28.45
C THR A 211 -21.57 8.43 27.38
N PHE A 212 -21.41 8.00 26.11
CA PHE A 212 -21.17 8.91 25.00
C PHE A 212 -22.36 9.83 24.74
N VAL A 213 -23.58 9.29 24.70
CA VAL A 213 -24.81 10.09 24.54
C VAL A 213 -25.02 11.02 25.72
N GLU A 214 -24.79 10.51 26.93
CA GLU A 214 -24.88 11.37 28.16
C GLU A 214 -23.88 12.54 28.11
N ALA A 215 -22.65 12.31 27.67
CA ALA A 215 -21.64 13.36 27.50
C ALA A 215 -22.08 14.38 26.44
N CYS A 216 -22.62 13.96 25.30
CA CYS A 216 -23.16 14.84 24.27
C CYS A 216 -24.29 15.71 24.81
N ASN A 217 -25.25 15.13 25.56
CA ASN A 217 -26.35 15.86 26.16
C ASN A 217 -25.86 16.90 27.20
N LYS A 218 -24.93 16.51 28.09
CA LYS A 218 -24.35 17.43 29.08
C LYS A 218 -23.62 18.61 28.43
N PHE A 219 -22.85 18.37 27.34
CA PHE A 219 -22.23 19.46 26.60
C PHE A 219 -23.24 20.40 25.97
N SER A 220 -24.34 19.88 25.45
CA SER A 220 -25.42 20.68 24.88
C SER A 220 -26.01 21.69 25.89
N GLU A 221 -26.10 21.33 27.20
CA GLU A 221 -26.54 22.25 28.28
C GLU A 221 -25.64 23.48 28.42
N TYR A 222 -24.36 23.35 28.05
CA TYR A 222 -23.39 24.46 28.05
C TYR A 222 -23.25 25.15 26.68
N GLY A 223 -24.11 24.80 25.71
CA GLY A 223 -24.04 25.33 24.34
C GLY A 223 -22.82 24.83 23.55
N ILE A 224 -22.25 23.71 23.96
CA ILE A 224 -21.14 23.05 23.29
C ILE A 224 -21.70 21.83 22.57
N ARG A 225 -21.27 21.60 21.33
CA ARG A 225 -21.62 20.38 20.61
C ARG A 225 -20.80 19.22 21.12
N GLY A 226 -21.45 18.13 21.51
CA GLY A 226 -20.76 16.94 22.04
C GLY A 226 -19.91 16.25 21.00
N PHE A 227 -20.47 15.98 19.80
CA PHE A 227 -19.77 15.30 18.70
C PHE A 227 -20.11 15.94 17.35
N ALA A 228 -19.16 16.01 16.44
CA ALA A 228 -19.37 16.40 15.05
C ALA A 228 -18.43 15.66 14.08
N THR A 229 -18.86 15.54 12.83
CA THR A 229 -18.06 15.09 11.71
C THR A 229 -18.43 15.80 10.42
N ASP A 230 -17.61 15.65 9.38
CA ASP A 230 -17.76 16.28 8.08
C ASP A 230 -18.64 15.43 7.15
N TYR A 231 -19.95 15.57 7.21
CA TYR A 231 -20.87 14.89 6.28
C TYR A 231 -20.90 15.50 4.87
N LYS A 232 -19.89 16.27 4.52
CA LYS A 232 -19.77 16.91 3.20
C LYS A 232 -19.30 15.96 2.12
N TYR A 233 -18.57 14.91 2.49
CA TYR A 233 -17.87 14.04 1.56
C TYR A 233 -18.47 12.62 1.57
N ASP A 234 -18.74 12.08 0.41
CA ASP A 234 -19.38 10.78 0.22
C ASP A 234 -18.71 9.64 0.98
N TYR A 235 -17.36 9.64 1.02
CA TYR A 235 -16.63 8.62 1.75
C TYR A 235 -16.85 8.70 3.27
N THR A 236 -17.03 9.89 3.82
CA THR A 236 -17.27 10.07 5.26
C THR A 236 -18.58 9.40 5.69
N ASP A 237 -19.62 9.52 4.89
CA ASP A 237 -20.93 8.93 5.17
C ASP A 237 -20.84 7.40 5.24
N SER A 238 -20.09 6.78 4.32
CA SER A 238 -19.85 5.34 4.33
C SER A 238 -18.96 4.91 5.51
N TYR A 239 -17.96 5.72 5.87
CA TYR A 239 -17.15 5.47 7.07
C TYR A 239 -18.02 5.49 8.31
N MET A 240 -18.85 6.50 8.49
CA MET A 240 -19.73 6.63 9.64
C MET A 240 -20.74 5.47 9.74
N LEU A 241 -21.32 5.04 8.61
CA LEU A 241 -22.22 3.89 8.58
C LEU A 241 -21.53 2.64 9.10
N GLN A 242 -20.32 2.35 8.59
CA GLN A 242 -19.59 1.15 8.98
C GLN A 242 -19.03 1.27 10.41
N ALA A 243 -18.40 2.38 10.76
CA ALA A 243 -17.75 2.55 12.04
C ALA A 243 -18.72 2.43 13.24
N TRP A 244 -19.88 3.03 13.15
CA TRP A 244 -20.90 2.94 14.19
C TRP A 244 -21.69 1.63 14.19
N SER A 245 -21.48 0.80 13.18
CA SER A 245 -22.18 -0.46 13.01
C SER A 245 -21.25 -1.68 13.10
N ILE A 246 -20.02 -1.50 13.56
CA ILE A 246 -19.03 -2.61 13.59
C ILE A 246 -19.55 -3.87 14.28
N PRO A 247 -20.23 -3.83 15.45
CA PRO A 247 -20.78 -5.03 16.06
C PRO A 247 -21.76 -5.78 15.14
N LEU A 248 -22.58 -5.06 14.37
CA LEU A 248 -23.48 -5.65 13.37
C LEU A 248 -22.69 -6.26 12.21
N LEU A 249 -21.67 -5.56 11.74
CA LEU A 249 -20.79 -6.03 10.66
C LEU A 249 -19.90 -7.21 11.06
N GLN A 250 -19.68 -7.42 12.34
CA GLN A 250 -19.00 -8.59 12.91
C GLN A 250 -19.93 -9.77 13.20
N SER A 251 -21.26 -9.60 13.06
CA SER A 251 -22.21 -10.70 13.09
C SER A 251 -22.01 -11.67 11.92
N THR A 252 -22.61 -12.85 11.98
CA THR A 252 -22.56 -13.80 10.85
C THR A 252 -23.08 -13.17 9.55
N GLU A 253 -24.20 -12.47 9.62
CA GLU A 253 -24.81 -11.77 8.46
C GLU A 253 -23.89 -10.69 7.91
N GLY A 254 -23.33 -9.85 8.78
CA GLY A 254 -22.41 -8.78 8.38
C GLY A 254 -21.10 -9.29 7.77
N ARG A 255 -20.54 -10.39 8.31
CA ARG A 255 -19.34 -11.03 7.75
C ARG A 255 -19.62 -11.67 6.40
N THR A 256 -20.77 -12.33 6.23
CA THR A 256 -21.17 -12.87 4.91
C THR A 256 -21.24 -11.76 3.88
N TRP A 257 -21.96 -10.69 4.20
CA TRP A 257 -22.02 -9.52 3.31
C TRP A 257 -20.62 -8.98 2.97
N ARG A 258 -19.76 -8.86 3.97
CA ARG A 258 -18.39 -8.37 3.78
C ARG A 258 -17.62 -9.22 2.76
N TYR A 259 -17.62 -10.55 2.91
CA TYR A 259 -16.93 -11.44 1.98
C TYR A 259 -17.51 -11.36 0.57
N GLU A 260 -18.83 -11.35 0.44
CA GLU A 260 -19.48 -11.23 -0.86
C GLU A 260 -19.21 -9.90 -1.55
N ALA A 261 -19.18 -8.80 -0.79
CA ALA A 261 -18.84 -7.48 -1.31
C ALA A 261 -17.37 -7.36 -1.70
N MET A 262 -16.46 -7.94 -0.91
CA MET A 262 -15.03 -7.97 -1.23
C MET A 262 -14.73 -8.83 -2.45
N ASP A 263 -15.47 -9.93 -2.63
CA ASP A 263 -15.36 -10.82 -3.80
C ASP A 263 -16.05 -10.26 -5.03
N GLY A 264 -16.68 -9.09 -4.94
CA GLY A 264 -17.45 -8.50 -6.05
C GLY A 264 -18.70 -9.28 -6.43
N LYS A 265 -19.14 -10.22 -5.59
CA LYS A 265 -20.36 -11.01 -5.83
C LYS A 265 -21.63 -10.17 -5.70
N ILE A 266 -21.57 -9.15 -4.84
CA ILE A 266 -22.64 -8.18 -4.62
C ILE A 266 -22.05 -6.76 -4.51
N ASP A 267 -22.81 -5.78 -4.95
CA ASP A 267 -22.47 -4.34 -4.90
C ASP A 267 -23.51 -3.52 -4.11
N TYR A 268 -24.31 -4.20 -3.30
CA TYR A 268 -25.37 -3.61 -2.49
C TYR A 268 -25.34 -4.16 -1.06
N ILE A 269 -26.05 -3.50 -0.15
CA ILE A 269 -26.30 -4.01 1.20
C ILE A 269 -27.64 -4.75 1.18
N PRO A 270 -27.72 -6.04 1.63
CA PRO A 270 -28.98 -6.75 1.74
C PRO A 270 -29.99 -6.01 2.63
N ASP A 271 -31.28 -6.03 2.27
CA ASP A 271 -32.32 -5.23 2.91
C ASP A 271 -32.34 -5.36 4.43
N GLU A 272 -32.27 -6.59 4.97
CA GLU A 272 -32.32 -6.83 6.43
C GLU A 272 -31.12 -6.22 7.15
N LEU A 273 -29.92 -6.37 6.59
CA LEU A 273 -28.71 -5.76 7.12
C LEU A 273 -28.76 -4.25 6.96
N GLY A 274 -29.16 -3.76 5.79
CA GLY A 274 -29.32 -2.35 5.47
C GLY A 274 -30.20 -1.62 6.46
N VAL A 275 -31.38 -2.17 6.76
CA VAL A 275 -32.28 -1.60 7.77
C VAL A 275 -31.60 -1.47 9.13
N LYS A 276 -30.85 -2.49 9.58
CA LYS A 276 -30.13 -2.44 10.88
C LYS A 276 -29.03 -1.37 10.87
N LEU A 277 -28.21 -1.32 9.80
CA LEU A 277 -27.11 -0.37 9.68
C LEU A 277 -27.61 1.08 9.63
N PHE A 278 -28.58 1.36 8.76
CA PHE A 278 -29.12 2.71 8.63
C PHE A 278 -29.95 3.14 9.84
N SER A 279 -30.67 2.21 10.51
CA SER A 279 -31.34 2.52 11.78
C SER A 279 -30.32 2.90 12.87
N ARG A 280 -29.19 2.19 12.97
CA ARG A 280 -28.10 2.55 13.89
C ARG A 280 -27.54 3.93 13.58
N LEU A 281 -27.22 4.20 12.32
CA LEU A 281 -26.71 5.49 11.89
C LEU A 281 -27.71 6.63 12.17
N GLY A 282 -29.00 6.43 11.85
CA GLY A 282 -30.05 7.40 12.14
C GLY A 282 -30.16 7.72 13.64
N GLN A 283 -29.98 6.69 14.51
CA GLN A 283 -29.93 6.90 15.96
C GLN A 283 -28.73 7.77 16.36
N ILE A 284 -27.54 7.49 15.79
CA ILE A 284 -26.32 8.28 16.04
C ILE A 284 -26.53 9.74 15.62
N LEU A 285 -27.05 9.97 14.42
CA LEU A 285 -27.30 11.33 13.92
C LEU A 285 -28.23 12.11 14.86
N LYS A 286 -29.25 11.45 15.40
CA LYS A 286 -30.17 12.03 16.35
C LYS A 286 -29.52 12.31 17.71
N ASP A 287 -28.81 11.34 18.27
CA ASP A 287 -28.22 11.41 19.59
C ASP A 287 -27.04 12.39 19.66
N THR A 288 -26.41 12.69 18.53
CA THR A 288 -25.33 13.67 18.39
C THR A 288 -25.80 15.04 17.89
N ASP A 289 -27.12 15.25 17.76
CA ASP A 289 -27.73 16.48 17.24
C ASP A 289 -27.10 16.89 15.88
N ALA A 290 -26.93 15.91 14.97
CA ALA A 290 -26.41 16.18 13.64
C ALA A 290 -27.40 17.05 12.84
N GLN A 291 -26.90 18.11 12.21
CA GLN A 291 -27.68 19.11 11.54
C GLN A 291 -27.53 19.03 10.02
N ALA A 292 -28.57 19.44 9.29
CA ALA A 292 -28.53 19.55 7.83
C ALA A 292 -27.36 20.42 7.32
N ASP A 293 -26.94 21.42 8.08
CA ASP A 293 -25.79 22.26 7.73
C ASP A 293 -24.44 21.55 7.83
N ASP A 294 -24.35 20.41 8.51
CA ASP A 294 -23.12 19.61 8.58
C ASP A 294 -22.73 19.03 7.23
N THR A 295 -23.71 18.84 6.31
CA THR A 295 -23.44 18.44 4.91
C THR A 295 -22.69 19.51 4.11
N LYS A 296 -22.62 20.73 4.61
CA LYS A 296 -21.92 21.86 3.96
C LYS A 296 -20.57 22.16 4.62
N ARG A 297 -20.35 21.63 5.82
CA ARG A 297 -19.15 21.88 6.61
C ARG A 297 -18.06 20.88 6.25
N GLY A 298 -16.90 21.39 5.80
CA GLY A 298 -15.73 20.56 5.61
C GLY A 298 -14.93 20.39 6.90
N TYR A 299 -14.06 19.39 6.90
CA TYR A 299 -13.19 19.03 8.03
C TYR A 299 -12.52 20.21 8.71
N SER A 300 -11.86 21.11 7.95
CA SER A 300 -11.14 22.26 8.53
C SER A 300 -12.01 23.15 9.41
N SER A 301 -13.28 23.35 9.04
CA SER A 301 -14.23 24.17 9.86
C SER A 301 -14.60 23.45 11.15
N ILE A 302 -14.83 22.15 11.11
CA ILE A 302 -15.17 21.34 12.28
C ILE A 302 -13.97 21.27 13.22
N PHE A 303 -12.77 21.07 12.67
CA PHE A 303 -11.54 21.03 13.43
C PHE A 303 -11.23 22.34 14.15
N GLN A 304 -11.45 23.49 13.51
CA GLN A 304 -11.31 24.81 14.17
C GLN A 304 -12.27 24.97 15.33
N ASP A 305 -13.53 24.54 15.21
CA ASP A 305 -14.51 24.59 16.32
C ASP A 305 -14.14 23.60 17.43
N PHE A 306 -13.56 22.46 17.12
CA PHE A 306 -13.01 21.50 18.08
C PHE A 306 -11.83 22.08 18.87
N VAL A 307 -10.85 22.66 18.20
CA VAL A 307 -9.68 23.29 18.82
C VAL A 307 -10.11 24.46 19.72
N SER A 308 -11.12 25.23 19.29
CA SER A 308 -11.67 26.36 20.09
C SER A 308 -12.59 25.92 21.24
N GLY A 309 -12.83 24.62 21.40
CA GLY A 309 -13.67 24.05 22.46
C GLY A 309 -15.18 24.26 22.27
N LYS A 310 -15.64 24.56 21.05
CA LYS A 310 -17.06 24.61 20.70
C LYS A 310 -17.62 23.22 20.37
N ILE A 311 -16.75 22.30 20.04
CA ILE A 311 -17.05 20.89 19.84
C ILE A 311 -16.13 20.09 20.77
N ALA A 312 -16.67 19.14 21.51
CA ALA A 312 -15.93 18.36 22.49
C ALA A 312 -15.23 17.14 21.87
N MET A 313 -15.86 16.52 20.87
CA MET A 313 -15.39 15.33 20.21
C MET A 313 -15.61 15.43 18.70
N ILE A 314 -14.67 14.89 17.93
CA ILE A 314 -14.78 14.79 16.46
C ILE A 314 -14.36 13.41 15.99
N ARG A 315 -14.84 13.00 14.82
CA ARG A 315 -14.24 11.89 14.08
C ARG A 315 -12.83 12.27 13.64
N GLN A 316 -11.84 11.42 13.90
CA GLN A 316 -10.47 11.67 13.49
C GLN A 316 -9.66 10.35 13.38
N SER A 317 -8.62 10.39 12.58
CA SER A 317 -7.65 9.30 12.47
C SER A 317 -6.32 9.67 13.14
N THR A 318 -5.44 8.67 13.25
CA THR A 318 -4.08 8.84 13.78
C THR A 318 -3.21 9.80 12.97
N ASN A 319 -3.62 10.18 11.76
CA ASN A 319 -2.95 11.21 10.94
C ASN A 319 -2.93 12.60 11.60
N ILE A 320 -3.63 12.78 12.71
CA ILE A 320 -3.62 14.05 13.50
C ILE A 320 -2.25 14.32 14.14
N ALA A 321 -1.35 13.37 14.16
CA ALA A 321 -0.01 13.57 14.73
C ALA A 321 0.70 14.83 14.21
N GLU A 322 0.41 15.26 12.98
CA GLU A 322 0.93 16.52 12.41
C GLU A 322 0.54 17.77 13.22
N TYR A 323 -0.60 17.73 13.93
CA TYR A 323 -1.13 18.91 14.63
C TYR A 323 -0.72 18.99 16.10
N GLN A 324 0.02 17.98 16.60
CA GLN A 324 0.49 17.98 18.01
C GLN A 324 1.51 19.08 18.31
N ASP A 325 2.29 19.48 17.32
CA ASP A 325 3.27 20.57 17.45
C ASP A 325 2.61 21.93 17.72
N GLU A 326 1.30 22.06 17.55
CA GLU A 326 0.53 23.29 17.80
C GLU A 326 0.07 23.45 19.27
N GLY A 327 0.58 22.64 20.20
CA GLY A 327 0.30 22.76 21.64
C GLY A 327 -1.00 22.08 22.12
N MET A 328 -1.52 21.14 21.33
CA MET A 328 -2.71 20.37 21.68
C MET A 328 -2.35 19.10 22.47
N ASN A 329 -1.85 19.26 23.69
CA ASN A 329 -1.43 18.15 24.55
C ASN A 329 -2.59 17.44 25.29
N ASN A 330 -3.83 17.90 25.09
CA ASN A 330 -5.01 17.41 25.82
C ASN A 330 -5.97 16.66 24.89
N LEU A 331 -5.44 15.71 24.12
CA LEU A 331 -6.21 14.91 23.19
C LEU A 331 -6.11 13.43 23.53
N ILE A 332 -7.20 12.72 23.32
CA ILE A 332 -7.24 11.26 23.37
C ILE A 332 -8.10 10.73 22.22
N LEU A 333 -7.64 9.68 21.55
CA LEU A 333 -8.42 9.00 20.53
C LEU A 333 -9.23 7.88 21.21
N LEU A 334 -10.53 7.99 21.22
CA LEU A 334 -11.47 7.02 21.79
C LEU A 334 -12.01 6.09 20.69
N PRO A 335 -12.48 4.87 21.03
CA PRO A 335 -13.10 3.97 20.07
C PRO A 335 -14.47 4.48 19.60
N TYR A 336 -15.01 3.88 18.55
CA TYR A 336 -16.44 3.90 18.30
C TYR A 336 -17.14 3.00 19.33
N PHE A 337 -18.13 3.55 20.00
CA PHE A 337 -18.74 2.92 21.15
C PHE A 337 -19.81 1.93 20.77
N GLY A 338 -19.72 0.73 21.36
CA GLY A 338 -20.75 -0.28 21.38
C GLY A 338 -21.71 -0.11 22.57
N GLU A 339 -22.61 -1.06 22.75
CA GLU A 339 -23.56 -1.06 23.87
C GLU A 339 -22.87 -1.28 25.23
N THR A 340 -21.71 -1.91 25.23
CA THR A 340 -20.86 -2.14 26.39
C THR A 340 -19.40 -1.85 26.04
N ASP A 341 -18.55 -1.67 27.05
CA ASP A 341 -17.09 -1.50 26.88
C ASP A 341 -16.43 -2.59 26.03
N ASN A 342 -16.96 -3.81 26.08
CA ASN A 342 -16.43 -4.94 25.32
C ASN A 342 -16.86 -4.92 23.84
N ASP A 343 -17.81 -4.07 23.47
CA ASP A 343 -18.30 -3.92 22.10
C ASP A 343 -17.71 -2.68 21.40
N ASN A 344 -16.72 -2.07 22.02
CA ASN A 344 -16.03 -0.91 21.48
C ASN A 344 -15.01 -1.34 20.42
N TRP A 345 -14.92 -0.59 19.34
CA TRP A 345 -14.06 -0.90 18.20
C TRP A 345 -13.38 0.33 17.66
N TYR A 346 -12.18 0.16 17.16
CA TYR A 346 -11.58 1.14 16.28
C TYR A 346 -11.78 0.75 14.82
N PHE A 347 -11.77 1.75 13.97
CA PHE A 347 -11.88 1.61 12.53
C PHE A 347 -10.50 1.80 11.90
N SER A 348 -10.11 0.93 10.98
CA SER A 348 -8.77 0.91 10.43
C SER A 348 -8.82 1.01 8.91
N THR A 349 -7.99 1.88 8.35
CA THR A 349 -7.83 2.02 6.91
C THR A 349 -6.37 1.74 6.56
N PRO A 350 -6.07 0.74 5.74
CA PRO A 350 -4.71 0.49 5.28
C PRO A 350 -4.17 1.72 4.55
N GLY A 351 -2.96 2.14 4.90
CA GLY A 351 -2.25 3.19 4.19
C GLY A 351 -1.57 2.68 2.94
N TYR A 352 -1.29 1.37 2.90
CA TYR A 352 -0.81 0.61 1.75
C TYR A 352 -0.94 -0.89 2.03
N SER A 353 -0.91 -1.66 0.95
CA SER A 353 -0.89 -3.12 0.99
C SER A 353 0.16 -3.65 0.01
N ILE A 354 0.63 -4.86 0.24
CA ILE A 354 1.63 -5.50 -0.62
C ILE A 354 1.06 -6.79 -1.19
N ALA A 355 1.17 -6.94 -2.50
CA ALA A 355 0.86 -8.18 -3.21
C ALA A 355 2.05 -8.65 -4.06
N MET A 356 2.02 -9.89 -4.48
CA MET A 356 2.95 -10.46 -5.45
C MET A 356 2.20 -11.01 -6.66
N ASN A 357 2.88 -11.00 -7.80
CA ASN A 357 2.38 -11.62 -9.02
C ASN A 357 2.24 -13.14 -8.84
N GLY A 358 1.09 -13.69 -9.17
CA GLY A 358 0.79 -15.13 -9.09
C GLY A 358 1.72 -16.02 -9.92
N LYS A 359 2.32 -15.47 -10.98
CA LYS A 359 3.30 -16.18 -11.82
C LYS A 359 4.61 -16.53 -11.11
N LEU A 360 4.87 -15.89 -9.97
CA LEU A 360 6.03 -16.25 -9.14
C LEU A 360 5.86 -17.60 -8.48
N LYS A 361 4.63 -18.09 -8.33
CA LYS A 361 4.38 -19.43 -7.76
C LYS A 361 5.02 -20.53 -8.60
N GLY A 362 5.97 -21.24 -8.00
CA GLY A 362 6.74 -22.27 -8.69
C GLY A 362 7.92 -21.74 -9.52
N ALA A 363 8.25 -20.46 -9.48
CA ALA A 363 9.37 -19.85 -10.19
C ALA A 363 10.75 -20.11 -9.52
N GLY A 364 10.82 -20.98 -8.52
CA GLY A 364 12.04 -21.39 -7.84
C GLY A 364 12.77 -20.22 -7.19
N LYS A 365 14.03 -19.98 -7.53
CA LYS A 365 14.86 -18.92 -6.91
C LYS A 365 14.24 -17.53 -6.99
N LYS A 366 13.47 -17.23 -8.03
CA LYS A 366 12.80 -15.92 -8.16
C LYS A 366 11.66 -15.77 -7.17
N GLU A 367 10.90 -16.85 -6.94
CA GLU A 367 9.86 -16.89 -5.91
C GLU A 367 10.47 -16.72 -4.53
N GLU A 368 11.51 -17.49 -4.19
CA GLU A 368 12.21 -17.38 -2.89
C GLU A 368 12.72 -15.96 -2.65
N LEU A 369 13.37 -15.37 -3.66
CA LEU A 369 13.86 -13.99 -3.58
C LEU A 369 12.72 -12.98 -3.37
N ALA A 370 11.61 -13.10 -4.10
CA ALA A 370 10.46 -12.21 -3.95
C ALA A 370 9.83 -12.32 -2.55
N LEU A 371 9.72 -13.53 -2.01
CA LEU A 371 9.26 -13.74 -0.63
C LEU A 371 10.23 -13.15 0.40
N ASP A 372 11.54 -13.25 0.19
CA ASP A 372 12.54 -12.63 1.07
C ASP A 372 12.47 -11.10 1.03
N ILE A 373 12.24 -10.53 -0.16
CA ILE A 373 12.02 -9.09 -0.32
C ILE A 373 10.76 -8.66 0.43
N VAL A 374 9.66 -9.38 0.29
CA VAL A 374 8.41 -9.09 1.00
C VAL A 374 8.61 -9.19 2.52
N ARG A 375 9.31 -10.22 3.03
CA ARG A 375 9.65 -10.31 4.47
C ARG A 375 10.46 -9.11 4.93
N TYR A 376 11.46 -8.70 4.17
CA TYR A 376 12.25 -7.51 4.49
C TYR A 376 11.41 -6.24 4.52
N MET A 377 10.47 -6.09 3.59
CA MET A 377 9.56 -4.95 3.54
C MET A 377 8.66 -4.86 4.78
N PHE A 378 8.36 -5.99 5.42
CA PHE A 378 7.64 -6.04 6.69
C PHE A 378 8.59 -6.04 7.92
N GLY A 379 9.89 -5.88 7.74
CA GLY A 379 10.85 -5.69 8.81
C GLY A 379 10.75 -4.29 9.44
N SER A 380 11.27 -4.15 10.67
CA SER A 380 11.13 -2.93 11.48
C SER A 380 11.60 -1.66 10.76
N ASP A 381 12.73 -1.70 10.07
CA ASP A 381 13.30 -0.51 9.43
C ASP A 381 12.39 0.04 8.32
N VAL A 382 11.90 -0.86 7.45
CA VAL A 382 11.03 -0.46 6.32
C VAL A 382 9.67 -0.06 6.84
N MET A 383 9.09 -0.82 7.78
CA MET A 383 7.77 -0.54 8.33
C MET A 383 7.74 0.80 9.07
N ASN A 384 8.79 1.12 9.86
CA ASN A 384 8.89 2.43 10.51
C ASN A 384 9.01 3.56 9.48
N ALA A 385 9.87 3.39 8.46
CA ALA A 385 10.02 4.41 7.41
C ALA A 385 8.72 4.64 6.63
N MET A 386 7.92 3.59 6.42
CA MET A 386 6.62 3.69 5.76
C MET A 386 5.57 4.30 6.69
N ALA A 387 5.54 3.90 7.97
CA ALA A 387 4.62 4.44 8.97
C ALA A 387 4.85 5.95 9.18
N ASP A 388 6.09 6.38 9.32
CA ASP A 388 6.44 7.80 9.41
C ASP A 388 5.94 8.59 8.20
N ARG A 389 6.06 8.01 7.01
CA ARG A 389 5.69 8.69 5.76
C ARG A 389 4.19 8.89 5.61
N ILE A 390 3.39 7.90 6.00
CA ILE A 390 1.93 7.96 5.93
C ILE A 390 1.29 8.41 7.25
N GLN A 391 2.13 8.78 8.24
CA GLN A 391 1.71 9.19 9.58
C GLN A 391 0.78 8.16 10.25
N SER A 392 1.05 6.91 9.97
CA SER A 392 0.36 5.77 10.57
C SER A 392 1.00 5.40 11.88
N VAL A 393 0.17 5.11 12.87
CA VAL A 393 0.61 4.69 14.20
C VAL A 393 0.59 3.17 14.34
N VAL A 394 -0.16 2.50 13.48
CA VAL A 394 -0.39 1.07 13.62
C VAL A 394 0.31 0.31 12.53
N VAL A 395 1.21 -0.56 12.94
CA VAL A 395 1.86 -1.53 12.09
C VAL A 395 1.24 -2.89 12.35
N TYR A 396 0.83 -3.55 11.30
CA TYR A 396 0.14 -4.84 11.38
C TYR A 396 1.06 -6.02 11.72
N ASN A 397 2.37 -5.81 11.67
CA ASN A 397 3.36 -6.82 12.02
C ASN A 397 3.61 -6.85 13.55
N LYS A 398 3.48 -8.03 14.16
CA LYS A 398 3.67 -8.27 15.60
C LYS A 398 5.08 -7.94 16.10
N ASP A 399 6.07 -8.07 15.23
CA ASP A 399 7.49 -7.95 15.59
C ASP A 399 8.03 -6.52 15.42
N VAL A 400 7.19 -5.60 14.98
CA VAL A 400 7.54 -4.19 14.78
C VAL A 400 6.96 -3.34 15.91
N ASN A 401 7.84 -2.80 16.75
CA ASN A 401 7.46 -1.75 17.69
C ASN A 401 7.44 -0.42 16.94
N VAL A 402 6.27 0.17 16.80
CA VAL A 402 6.12 1.57 16.45
C VAL A 402 6.06 2.37 17.76
N ASP A 403 6.81 3.45 17.84
CA ASP A 403 6.64 4.42 18.93
C ASP A 403 5.24 5.03 18.83
N VAL A 404 4.31 4.43 19.57
CA VAL A 404 2.94 4.93 19.66
C VAL A 404 2.98 6.16 20.54
N GLN A 405 2.58 7.31 19.99
CA GLN A 405 2.48 8.54 20.79
C GLN A 405 1.49 8.35 21.94
N ASP A 406 1.71 9.04 23.05
CA ASP A 406 0.92 8.88 24.28
C ASP A 406 -0.60 8.98 24.05
N ILE A 407 -1.05 9.84 23.12
CA ILE A 407 -2.47 9.99 22.77
C ILE A 407 -3.09 8.75 22.14
N PHE A 408 -2.27 7.83 21.65
CA PHE A 408 -2.71 6.59 20.99
C PHE A 408 -2.39 5.35 21.82
N SER A 409 -1.85 5.51 23.04
CA SER A 409 -1.49 4.39 23.92
C SER A 409 -2.69 3.48 24.25
N ASN A 410 -3.88 4.02 24.24
CA ASN A 410 -5.13 3.30 24.45
C ASN A 410 -5.55 2.39 23.28
N LEU A 411 -4.88 2.47 22.11
CA LEU A 411 -5.13 1.57 20.97
C LEU A 411 -4.59 0.14 21.22
N ILE A 412 -3.49 0.02 21.96
CA ILE A 412 -2.76 -1.26 22.12
C ILE A 412 -3.68 -2.39 22.60
N PRO A 413 -4.50 -2.23 23.66
CA PRO A 413 -5.40 -3.29 24.11
C PRO A 413 -6.41 -3.75 23.04
N TYR A 414 -6.86 -2.83 22.17
CA TYR A 414 -7.80 -3.13 21.08
C TYR A 414 -7.13 -3.90 19.95
N ILE A 415 -5.87 -3.59 19.65
CA ILE A 415 -5.06 -4.35 18.68
C ILE A 415 -4.88 -5.78 19.19
N GLU A 416 -4.47 -5.94 20.45
CA GLU A 416 -4.24 -7.26 21.08
C GLU A 416 -5.51 -8.09 21.22
N SER A 417 -6.66 -7.45 21.51
CA SER A 417 -7.95 -8.11 21.70
C SER A 417 -8.76 -8.32 20.43
N ASN A 418 -8.20 -7.99 19.25
CA ASN A 418 -8.88 -8.16 17.97
C ASN A 418 -10.10 -7.23 17.75
N HIS A 419 -10.10 -6.03 18.36
CA HIS A 419 -11.19 -5.05 18.24
C HIS A 419 -10.83 -3.91 17.27
N MET A 420 -10.26 -4.27 16.11
CA MET A 420 -9.98 -3.37 15.01
C MET A 420 -10.77 -3.83 13.79
N TYR A 421 -11.49 -2.91 13.15
CA TYR A 421 -12.28 -3.20 11.96
C TYR A 421 -11.65 -2.58 10.73
N THR A 422 -11.37 -3.39 9.71
CA THR A 422 -10.85 -2.88 8.44
C THR A 422 -11.99 -2.46 7.52
N TYR A 423 -11.91 -1.24 7.02
CA TYR A 423 -12.87 -0.66 6.09
C TYR A 423 -13.04 -1.48 4.82
N ILE A 424 -14.29 -1.66 4.42
CA ILE A 424 -14.64 -2.24 3.13
C ILE A 424 -14.98 -1.10 2.18
N ARG A 425 -14.11 -0.90 1.19
CA ARG A 425 -14.39 0.04 0.12
C ARG A 425 -15.24 -0.65 -0.94
N ASN A 426 -16.45 -0.16 -1.11
CA ASN A 426 -17.33 -0.51 -2.21
C ASN A 426 -18.01 0.76 -2.68
N ASP A 427 -17.74 1.18 -3.91
CA ASP A 427 -18.19 2.48 -4.41
C ASP A 427 -19.72 2.59 -4.53
N SER A 428 -20.42 1.50 -4.81
CA SER A 428 -21.90 1.49 -4.84
C SER A 428 -22.47 1.65 -3.43
N VAL A 429 -21.90 0.97 -2.43
CA VAL A 429 -22.25 1.14 -1.01
C VAL A 429 -21.93 2.55 -0.54
N CYS A 430 -20.77 3.11 -0.92
CA CYS A 430 -20.39 4.49 -0.56
C CYS A 430 -21.41 5.48 -1.11
N ARG A 431 -21.79 5.40 -2.38
CA ARG A 431 -22.79 6.29 -2.99
C ARG A 431 -24.18 6.13 -2.36
N ALA A 432 -24.60 4.90 -2.10
CA ALA A 432 -25.88 4.62 -1.46
C ALA A 432 -25.93 5.19 -0.03
N SER A 433 -24.86 4.99 0.75
CA SER A 433 -24.72 5.50 2.11
C SER A 433 -24.78 7.02 2.14
N CYS A 434 -24.04 7.69 1.25
CA CYS A 434 -24.08 9.14 1.13
C CYS A 434 -25.49 9.65 0.84
N ALA A 435 -26.15 9.09 -0.19
CA ALA A 435 -27.51 9.50 -0.55
C ALA A 435 -28.50 9.32 0.60
N ALA A 436 -28.36 8.26 1.41
CA ALA A 436 -29.20 8.00 2.57
C ALA A 436 -28.93 9.01 3.69
N VAL A 437 -27.69 9.23 4.07
CA VAL A 437 -27.29 10.19 5.13
C VAL A 437 -27.76 11.60 4.79
N GLN A 438 -27.53 12.05 3.56
CA GLN A 438 -27.98 13.37 3.10
C GLN A 438 -29.51 13.54 3.25
N LYS A 439 -30.29 12.54 2.89
CA LYS A 439 -31.76 12.56 3.07
C LYS A 439 -32.20 12.53 4.54
N MET A 440 -31.52 11.72 5.37
CA MET A 440 -31.78 11.67 6.81
C MET A 440 -31.52 13.02 7.48
N LEU A 441 -30.39 13.66 7.17
CA LEU A 441 -30.03 14.98 7.70
C LEU A 441 -30.95 16.09 7.17
N ALA A 442 -31.49 15.96 5.96
CA ALA A 442 -32.50 16.87 5.43
C ALA A 442 -33.91 16.67 6.07
N GLY A 443 -34.11 15.55 6.77
CA GLY A 443 -35.43 15.19 7.33
C GLY A 443 -36.39 14.62 6.29
N ASP A 444 -35.87 14.21 5.12
CA ASP A 444 -36.70 13.70 4.01
C ASP A 444 -37.09 12.23 4.18
N VAL A 445 -36.35 11.49 4.98
CA VAL A 445 -36.58 10.07 5.30
C VAL A 445 -36.21 9.77 6.73
N ASP A 446 -36.94 8.85 7.35
CA ASP A 446 -36.54 8.20 8.60
C ASP A 446 -35.56 7.06 8.27
N ALA A 447 -34.79 6.63 9.26
CA ALA A 447 -33.86 5.49 9.14
C ALA A 447 -34.55 4.12 8.97
N LYS A 448 -35.85 4.10 8.70
CA LYS A 448 -36.67 2.90 8.54
C LYS A 448 -37.01 2.66 7.09
#